data_2304f736c7e267f85473af7045aa2955
#
_entry.id   2304f736c7e267f85473af7045aa2955
#
_cell.length_a   1.000
_cell.length_b   1.000
_cell.length_c   1.000
_cell.angle_alpha   90.00
_cell.angle_beta   90.00
_cell.angle_gamma   90.00
#
_symmetry.space_group_name_H-M   'P 1'
#
loop_
_entity.id
_entity.type
_entity.pdbx_description
1 polymer ?
#
loop_
_entity_poly.entity_id
_entity_poly.type
_entity_poly.pdbx_seq_one_letter_code
_entity_poly.pdbx_strand_id
1 'polypeptide(L)'
;MTTNNTSAHIALNRNRLRSYEKSVYLKDGSNFEIELFNGETVNVLAKIWINGHPISNSGLLLKPGQRFFLDRFIDSNNKFLFETYKVDATIETASAIANNGLIRVDFYRESQLTVPKWSTGIDWTWRPNYTYYGSGNPYTIPVSSVNNVSFVNTSSNTLNGLSGEISFTSSIDTENSVETGRVEKGDSSAQSFESTVGEYEYISFKTCEWKILPESTKPVEVSKIRNYCSECGTRIKKQTWKFCPSCGEKLD
;
A
#
# COMPACT_ATOMS: atom_id res chain seq x y z
N MET A 1 23.50 -9.58 -16.30
CA MET A 1 22.12 -9.58 -15.77
C MET A 1 21.84 -8.16 -15.29
N THR A 2 21.08 -7.40 -16.06
CA THR A 2 20.66 -6.06 -15.65
C THR A 2 19.68 -6.21 -14.49
N THR A 3 20.08 -5.74 -13.32
CA THR A 3 19.18 -5.69 -12.16
C THR A 3 18.05 -4.74 -12.51
N ASN A 4 16.85 -5.27 -12.71
CA ASN A 4 15.64 -4.49 -12.94
C ASN A 4 15.45 -3.49 -11.80
N ASN A 5 15.79 -2.23 -12.06
CA ASN A 5 15.74 -1.17 -11.06
C ASN A 5 14.39 -0.42 -11.04
N THR A 6 13.35 -1.00 -11.68
CA THR A 6 11.99 -0.46 -11.61
C THR A 6 11.55 -0.40 -10.15
N SER A 7 11.03 0.75 -9.70
CA SER A 7 10.75 0.96 -8.27
C SER A 7 9.64 1.99 -8.04
N ALA A 8 8.99 1.87 -6.88
CA ALA A 8 8.11 2.88 -6.34
C ALA A 8 8.58 3.30 -4.94
N HIS A 9 8.48 4.57 -4.61
CA HIS A 9 8.82 5.13 -3.29
C HIS A 9 7.85 6.23 -2.92
N ILE A 10 7.70 6.47 -1.62
CA ILE A 10 6.95 7.61 -1.13
C ILE A 10 7.88 8.82 -1.09
N ALA A 11 7.39 9.95 -1.60
CA ALA A 11 8.15 11.20 -1.69
C ALA A 11 7.34 12.38 -1.11
N LEU A 12 8.06 13.41 -0.70
CA LEU A 12 7.51 14.69 -0.28
C LEU A 12 8.29 15.79 -1.01
N ASN A 13 7.59 16.64 -1.77
CA ASN A 13 8.22 17.68 -2.58
C ASN A 13 9.34 17.12 -3.47
N ARG A 14 9.08 16.02 -4.16
CA ARG A 14 10.01 15.27 -5.03
C ARG A 14 11.25 14.70 -4.34
N ASN A 15 11.28 14.67 -3.03
CA ASN A 15 12.34 14.04 -2.25
C ASN A 15 11.84 12.74 -1.66
N ARG A 16 12.54 11.64 -1.94
CA ARG A 16 12.23 10.34 -1.33
C ARG A 16 12.30 10.42 0.17
N LEU A 17 11.27 9.89 0.82
CA LEU A 17 11.28 9.74 2.25
C LEU A 17 12.12 8.52 2.66
N ARG A 18 12.76 8.64 3.81
CA ARG A 18 13.45 7.51 4.41
C ARG A 18 12.43 6.47 4.84
N SER A 19 12.64 5.25 4.40
CA SER A 19 11.85 4.10 4.82
C SER A 19 12.53 3.36 5.99
N TYR A 20 11.69 2.83 6.86
CA TYR A 20 12.07 1.94 7.94
C TYR A 20 11.41 0.60 7.61
N GLU A 21 12.19 -0.32 7.03
CA GLU A 21 11.70 -1.52 6.36
C GLU A 21 10.71 -1.16 5.24
N LYS A 22 9.42 -1.42 5.43
CA LYS A 22 8.32 -1.06 4.50
C LYS A 22 7.48 0.12 5.00
N SER A 23 7.86 0.75 6.10
CA SER A 23 7.12 1.86 6.70
C SER A 23 7.73 3.21 6.37
N VAL A 24 6.89 4.19 6.16
CA VAL A 24 7.24 5.60 5.95
C VAL A 24 6.38 6.43 6.90
N TYR A 25 6.95 7.47 7.49
CA TYR A 25 6.27 8.27 8.50
C TYR A 25 5.98 9.66 7.97
N LEU A 26 4.72 10.09 8.07
CA LEU A 26 4.24 11.39 7.63
C LEU A 26 3.52 12.12 8.78
N LYS A 27 3.56 13.44 8.71
CA LYS A 27 2.75 14.30 9.59
C LYS A 27 1.30 14.29 9.11
N ASP A 28 0.40 14.51 10.04
CA ASP A 28 -1.00 14.78 9.74
C ASP A 28 -1.15 15.96 8.78
N GLY A 29 -2.11 15.86 7.86
CA GLY A 29 -2.36 16.89 6.85
C GLY A 29 -1.28 17.00 5.76
N SER A 30 -0.36 16.04 5.63
CA SER A 30 0.71 16.10 4.62
C SER A 30 0.20 15.64 3.26
N ASN A 31 0.36 16.50 2.23
CA ASN A 31 0.29 16.05 0.85
C ASN A 31 1.59 15.33 0.48
N PHE A 32 1.49 14.19 -0.19
CA PHE A 32 2.65 13.38 -0.59
C PHE A 32 2.56 12.95 -2.05
N GLU A 33 3.62 12.34 -2.54
CA GLU A 33 3.76 11.87 -3.91
C GLU A 33 4.20 10.41 -3.91
N ILE A 34 3.81 9.68 -4.95
CA ILE A 34 4.36 8.35 -5.25
C ILE A 34 5.36 8.52 -6.38
N GLU A 35 6.65 8.37 -6.07
CA GLU A 35 7.70 8.32 -7.07
C GLU A 35 7.68 6.96 -7.74
N LEU A 36 7.54 6.94 -9.06
CA LEU A 36 7.56 5.78 -9.92
C LEU A 36 8.77 5.86 -10.84
N PHE A 37 9.50 4.78 -10.97
CA PHE A 37 10.64 4.69 -11.88
C PHE A 37 10.59 3.42 -12.71
N ASN A 38 10.67 3.57 -14.04
CA ASN A 38 10.80 2.44 -14.96
C ASN A 38 12.28 2.20 -15.28
N GLY A 39 12.85 1.13 -14.73
CA GLY A 39 14.22 0.70 -15.03
C GLY A 39 14.34 -0.31 -16.17
N GLU A 40 13.20 -0.65 -16.83
CA GLU A 40 13.18 -1.56 -17.97
C GLU A 40 13.52 -0.83 -19.27
N THR A 41 13.79 -1.60 -20.33
CA THR A 41 14.01 -1.11 -21.69
C THR A 41 12.74 -1.01 -22.52
N VAL A 42 11.60 -1.43 -21.95
CA VAL A 42 10.27 -1.41 -22.56
C VAL A 42 9.34 -0.52 -21.72
N ASN A 43 8.20 -0.17 -22.28
CA ASN A 43 7.16 0.52 -21.52
C ASN A 43 6.66 -0.37 -20.39
N VAL A 44 6.30 0.27 -19.27
CA VAL A 44 5.79 -0.40 -18.08
C VAL A 44 4.51 0.29 -17.64
N LEU A 45 3.48 -0.50 -17.36
CA LEU A 45 2.25 -0.05 -16.75
C LEU A 45 2.36 -0.20 -15.24
N ALA A 46 2.15 0.87 -14.50
CA ALA A 46 2.05 0.87 -13.04
C ALA A 46 0.57 0.93 -12.62
N LYS A 47 0.09 -0.10 -11.94
CA LYS A 47 -1.23 -0.10 -11.28
C LYS A 47 -1.02 0.15 -9.79
N ILE A 48 -1.84 1.02 -9.22
CA ILE A 48 -1.64 1.55 -7.87
C ILE A 48 -2.90 1.31 -7.04
N TRP A 49 -2.68 0.84 -5.82
CA TRP A 49 -3.72 0.68 -4.79
C TRP A 49 -3.37 1.54 -3.59
N ILE A 50 -4.36 2.19 -3.03
CA ILE A 50 -4.27 3.00 -1.81
C ILE A 50 -5.37 2.56 -0.86
N ASN A 51 -5.04 2.35 0.41
CA ASN A 51 -5.96 1.86 1.44
C ASN A 51 -6.68 0.55 1.02
N GLY A 52 -6.03 -0.30 0.23
CA GLY A 52 -6.61 -1.55 -0.29
C GLY A 52 -7.48 -1.40 -1.54
N HIS A 53 -7.70 -0.19 -2.06
CA HIS A 53 -8.52 0.08 -3.23
C HIS A 53 -7.67 0.58 -4.41
N PRO A 54 -7.96 0.17 -5.66
CA PRO A 54 -7.28 0.72 -6.83
C PRO A 54 -7.63 2.20 -6.99
N ILE A 55 -6.63 3.03 -7.33
CA ILE A 55 -6.86 4.48 -7.56
C ILE A 55 -7.41 4.76 -8.96
N SER A 56 -7.40 3.75 -9.82
CA SER A 56 -7.99 3.77 -11.17
C SER A 56 -8.16 2.35 -11.68
N ASN A 57 -9.14 2.13 -12.56
CA ASN A 57 -9.29 0.89 -13.33
C ASN A 57 -8.19 0.73 -14.38
N SER A 58 -7.57 1.83 -14.79
CA SER A 58 -6.42 1.89 -15.69
C SER A 58 -5.12 1.80 -14.89
N GLY A 59 -4.01 2.15 -15.48
CA GLY A 59 -2.72 2.30 -14.84
C GLY A 59 -1.99 3.49 -15.43
N LEU A 60 -0.83 3.80 -14.90
CA LEU A 60 0.04 4.85 -15.41
C LEU A 60 1.14 4.23 -16.28
N LEU A 61 1.24 4.70 -17.53
CA LEU A 61 2.30 4.28 -18.45
C LEU A 61 3.59 5.02 -18.15
N LEU A 62 4.67 4.27 -17.99
CA LEU A 62 6.02 4.77 -17.81
C LEU A 62 6.90 4.33 -18.99
N LYS A 63 7.49 5.29 -19.69
CA LYS A 63 8.47 5.03 -20.76
C LYS A 63 9.78 4.48 -20.18
N PRO A 64 10.63 3.80 -20.97
CA PRO A 64 11.93 3.36 -20.52
C PRO A 64 12.76 4.47 -19.87
N GLY A 65 13.31 4.22 -18.68
CA GLY A 65 14.09 5.18 -17.91
C GLY A 65 13.29 6.35 -17.30
N GLN A 66 11.99 6.39 -17.49
CA GLN A 66 11.16 7.48 -16.98
C GLN A 66 11.03 7.40 -15.46
N ARG A 67 11.20 8.58 -14.84
CA ARG A 67 10.87 8.84 -13.43
C ARG A 67 9.71 9.81 -13.38
N PHE A 68 8.70 9.48 -12.59
CA PHE A 68 7.49 10.26 -12.47
C PHE A 68 7.07 10.36 -11.00
N PHE A 69 6.60 11.54 -10.59
CA PHE A 69 6.07 11.79 -9.25
C PHE A 69 4.56 12.01 -9.38
N LEU A 70 3.79 11.02 -9.00
CA LEU A 70 2.34 11.07 -8.99
C LEU A 70 1.88 11.70 -7.68
N ASP A 71 1.18 12.82 -7.75
CA ASP A 71 0.71 13.57 -6.58
C ASP A 71 -0.80 13.49 -6.36
N ARG A 72 -1.54 12.79 -7.28
CA ARG A 72 -3.00 12.73 -7.23
C ARG A 72 -3.57 11.38 -7.63
N PHE A 73 -4.85 11.19 -7.33
CA PHE A 73 -5.64 10.09 -7.88
C PHE A 73 -5.79 10.24 -9.39
N ILE A 74 -5.73 9.14 -10.14
CA ILE A 74 -5.81 9.17 -11.61
C ILE A 74 -7.23 9.57 -12.05
N ASP A 75 -8.26 9.01 -11.41
CA ASP A 75 -9.67 9.22 -11.76
C ASP A 75 -10.27 10.50 -11.14
N SER A 76 -9.51 11.22 -10.33
CA SER A 76 -9.92 12.52 -9.78
C SER A 76 -8.73 13.49 -9.68
N ASN A 77 -9.00 14.80 -9.72
CA ASN A 77 -7.95 15.81 -9.64
C ASN A 77 -7.41 16.04 -8.22
N ASN A 78 -7.82 15.23 -7.24
CA ASN A 78 -7.43 15.42 -5.86
C ASN A 78 -6.05 14.86 -5.57
N LYS A 79 -5.22 15.63 -4.87
CA LYS A 79 -3.92 15.20 -4.36
C LYS A 79 -4.08 14.10 -3.30
N PHE A 80 -3.01 13.35 -3.10
CA PHE A 80 -2.92 12.43 -1.98
C PHE A 80 -2.67 13.23 -0.70
N LEU A 81 -3.60 13.15 0.24
CA LEU A 81 -3.52 13.75 1.56
C LEU A 81 -3.44 12.64 2.60
N PHE A 82 -2.48 12.71 3.51
CA PHE A 82 -2.38 11.78 4.63
C PHE A 82 -3.01 12.43 5.87
N GLU A 83 -4.06 11.82 6.39
CA GLU A 83 -4.75 12.27 7.60
C GLU A 83 -4.63 11.22 8.70
N THR A 84 -4.45 11.68 9.94
CA THR A 84 -4.35 10.82 11.12
C THR A 84 -5.57 10.98 12.02
N TYR A 85 -5.95 9.89 12.68
CA TYR A 85 -7.04 9.87 13.62
C TYR A 85 -6.84 8.77 14.65
N LYS A 86 -7.53 8.89 15.77
CA LYS A 86 -7.49 7.91 16.86
C LYS A 86 -8.68 6.97 16.77
N VAL A 87 -8.43 5.71 17.03
CA VAL A 87 -9.43 4.64 17.09
C VAL A 87 -9.24 3.82 18.35
N ASP A 88 -10.32 3.23 18.84
CA ASP A 88 -10.22 2.31 19.96
C ASP A 88 -9.46 1.04 19.57
N ALA A 89 -8.57 0.58 20.45
CA ALA A 89 -7.72 -0.60 20.19
C ALA A 89 -8.50 -1.90 20.41
N THR A 90 -9.49 -2.17 19.55
CA THR A 90 -10.23 -3.44 19.54
C THR A 90 -9.78 -4.31 18.37
N ILE A 91 -10.05 -5.62 18.44
CA ILE A 91 -9.72 -6.56 17.34
C ILE A 91 -10.49 -6.19 16.06
N GLU A 92 -11.75 -5.76 16.19
CA GLU A 92 -12.60 -5.35 15.08
C GLU A 92 -12.03 -4.09 14.41
N THR A 93 -11.65 -3.10 15.20
CA THR A 93 -11.02 -1.88 14.70
C THR A 93 -9.68 -2.17 14.03
N ALA A 94 -8.85 -3.03 14.62
CA ALA A 94 -7.57 -3.42 14.03
C ALA A 94 -7.74 -4.02 12.63
N SER A 95 -8.76 -4.86 12.42
CA SER A 95 -9.06 -5.42 11.10
C SER A 95 -9.57 -4.35 10.12
N ALA A 96 -10.41 -3.42 10.59
CA ALA A 96 -10.97 -2.34 9.77
C ALA A 96 -9.90 -1.36 9.27
N ILE A 97 -8.89 -1.08 10.09
CA ILE A 97 -7.79 -0.16 9.75
C ILE A 97 -6.56 -0.85 9.12
N ALA A 98 -6.61 -2.18 8.91
CA ALA A 98 -5.46 -2.94 8.43
C ALA A 98 -4.86 -2.37 7.12
N ASN A 99 -5.73 -1.93 6.22
CA ASN A 99 -5.34 -1.36 4.92
C ASN A 99 -5.07 0.15 4.96
N ASN A 100 -5.32 0.83 6.06
CA ASN A 100 -5.11 2.27 6.18
C ASN A 100 -3.64 2.64 5.93
N GLY A 101 -3.40 3.61 5.06
CA GLY A 101 -2.07 4.04 4.68
C GLY A 101 -1.26 2.99 3.89
N LEU A 102 -1.88 1.87 3.50
CA LEU A 102 -1.22 0.89 2.63
C LEU A 102 -1.21 1.40 1.20
N ILE A 103 -0.01 1.45 0.61
CA ILE A 103 0.20 1.77 -0.80
C ILE A 103 0.88 0.58 -1.45
N ARG A 104 0.28 0.08 -2.51
CA ARG A 104 0.82 -0.99 -3.34
C ARG A 104 0.91 -0.53 -4.78
N VAL A 105 2.03 -0.84 -5.42
CA VAL A 105 2.25 -0.57 -6.85
C VAL A 105 2.72 -1.86 -7.52
N ASP A 106 1.94 -2.31 -8.50
CA ASP A 106 2.28 -3.47 -9.33
C ASP A 106 2.70 -2.98 -10.71
N PHE A 107 3.82 -3.50 -11.20
CA PHE A 107 4.40 -3.14 -12.49
C PHE A 107 4.24 -4.28 -13.49
N TYR A 108 3.75 -3.94 -14.70
CA TYR A 108 3.51 -4.86 -15.80
C TYR A 108 4.29 -4.40 -17.05
N ARG A 109 5.02 -5.30 -17.69
CA ARG A 109 5.71 -4.97 -18.94
C ARG A 109 4.73 -4.87 -20.09
N GLU A 110 5.05 -4.00 -21.04
CA GLU A 110 4.36 -4.01 -22.33
C GLU A 110 4.59 -5.36 -23.01
N SER A 111 3.49 -5.96 -23.49
CA SER A 111 3.52 -7.25 -24.16
C SER A 111 4.20 -7.07 -25.51
N GLN A 112 5.34 -7.72 -25.68
CA GLN A 112 6.02 -7.81 -26.98
C GLN A 112 5.40 -8.97 -27.78
N LEU A 113 4.13 -8.85 -28.14
CA LEU A 113 3.57 -9.73 -29.16
C LEU A 113 4.26 -9.39 -30.48
N THR A 114 5.38 -10.03 -30.74
CA THR A 114 5.88 -10.14 -32.09
C THR A 114 4.86 -10.99 -32.86
N VAL A 115 3.85 -10.33 -33.44
CA VAL A 115 3.08 -10.95 -34.50
C VAL A 115 4.12 -11.28 -35.57
N PRO A 116 4.40 -12.55 -35.87
CA PRO A 116 5.30 -12.87 -36.96
C PRO A 116 4.71 -12.17 -38.19
N LYS A 117 5.39 -11.17 -38.72
CA LYS A 117 5.08 -10.69 -40.07
C LYS A 117 5.41 -11.82 -41.00
N TRP A 118 4.45 -12.68 -41.23
CA TRP A 118 4.53 -13.64 -42.30
C TRP A 118 4.49 -12.84 -43.61
N SER A 119 5.68 -12.44 -44.04
CA SER A 119 5.88 -11.91 -45.38
C SER A 119 5.88 -13.09 -46.38
N THR A 120 4.77 -13.78 -46.46
CA THR A 120 4.49 -14.66 -47.55
C THR A 120 3.46 -13.96 -48.42
N GLY A 121 3.89 -13.60 -49.63
CA GLY A 121 3.02 -13.05 -50.67
C GLY A 121 1.97 -14.04 -51.18
N ILE A 122 1.30 -14.71 -50.28
CA ILE A 122 0.12 -15.55 -50.54
C ILE A 122 -1.02 -14.90 -49.76
N ASP A 123 -1.85 -14.22 -50.50
CA ASP A 123 -3.08 -13.62 -50.03
C ASP A 123 -4.08 -14.75 -49.71
N TRP A 124 -3.94 -15.36 -48.54
CA TRP A 124 -4.93 -16.25 -47.97
C TRP A 124 -6.02 -15.39 -47.36
N THR A 125 -6.94 -14.90 -48.18
CA THR A 125 -8.24 -14.43 -47.71
C THR A 125 -9.04 -15.64 -47.22
N TRP A 126 -8.59 -16.21 -46.11
CA TRP A 126 -9.40 -17.15 -45.37
C TRP A 126 -10.46 -16.36 -44.64
N ARG A 127 -11.62 -16.18 -45.35
CA ARG A 127 -12.84 -15.74 -44.70
C ARG A 127 -13.44 -17.00 -44.08
N PRO A 128 -13.46 -17.16 -42.76
CA PRO A 128 -14.27 -18.19 -42.14
C PRO A 128 -15.71 -17.85 -42.47
N ASN A 129 -16.36 -18.69 -43.28
CA ASN A 129 -17.82 -18.66 -43.47
C ASN A 129 -18.44 -19.01 -42.11
N TYR A 130 -18.67 -18.02 -41.29
CA TYR A 130 -19.55 -18.17 -40.15
C TYR A 130 -21.00 -18.19 -40.72
N THR A 131 -21.50 -19.38 -40.95
CA THR A 131 -22.94 -19.59 -41.08
C THR A 131 -23.53 -19.34 -39.69
N TYR A 132 -24.16 -18.20 -39.57
CA TYR A 132 -24.89 -17.81 -38.36
C TYR A 132 -26.16 -18.68 -38.29
N TYR A 133 -26.10 -19.77 -37.52
CA TYR A 133 -27.30 -20.49 -37.13
C TYR A 133 -27.75 -19.99 -35.78
N GLY A 134 -28.83 -19.21 -35.76
CA GLY A 134 -29.72 -19.03 -34.61
C GLY A 134 -29.16 -18.20 -33.47
N SER A 135 -29.98 -17.30 -33.01
CA SER A 135 -29.82 -16.44 -31.87
C SER A 135 -29.51 -17.22 -30.58
N GLY A 136 -28.23 -17.48 -30.36
CA GLY A 136 -27.72 -17.98 -29.11
C GLY A 136 -26.41 -17.24 -28.81
N ASN A 137 -26.40 -16.47 -27.76
CA ASN A 137 -25.23 -15.75 -27.30
C ASN A 137 -24.09 -16.76 -27.03
N PRO A 138 -22.96 -16.78 -27.79
CA PRO A 138 -21.93 -17.81 -27.67
C PRO A 138 -21.09 -17.69 -26.37
N TYR A 139 -21.41 -16.77 -25.48
CA TYR A 139 -20.73 -16.56 -24.21
C TYR A 139 -21.55 -16.92 -22.97
N THR A 140 -22.65 -17.66 -23.13
CA THR A 140 -23.23 -18.33 -21.97
C THR A 140 -22.36 -19.54 -21.61
N ILE A 141 -21.37 -19.32 -20.78
CA ILE A 141 -20.75 -20.39 -20.01
C ILE A 141 -21.90 -21.01 -19.20
N PRO A 142 -22.18 -22.32 -19.32
CA PRO A 142 -23.16 -22.93 -18.45
C PRO A 142 -22.64 -22.76 -17.03
N VAL A 143 -23.30 -21.93 -16.25
CA VAL A 143 -23.08 -21.84 -14.82
C VAL A 143 -23.59 -23.18 -14.28
N SER A 144 -22.67 -24.14 -14.16
CA SER A 144 -22.89 -25.34 -13.37
C SER A 144 -23.31 -24.84 -12.00
N SER A 145 -24.51 -25.20 -11.61
CA SER A 145 -25.11 -24.87 -10.35
C SER A 145 -24.08 -24.91 -9.23
N VAL A 146 -23.71 -23.70 -8.76
CA VAL A 146 -22.96 -23.59 -7.50
C VAL A 146 -23.96 -24.01 -6.46
N ASN A 147 -23.73 -25.19 -5.90
CA ASN A 147 -24.48 -25.68 -4.77
C ASN A 147 -24.55 -24.59 -3.71
N ASN A 148 -25.78 -24.26 -3.32
CA ASN A 148 -26.09 -23.43 -2.19
C ASN A 148 -25.25 -23.85 -0.99
N VAL A 149 -24.23 -23.08 -0.67
CA VAL A 149 -23.59 -23.16 0.64
C VAL A 149 -24.59 -22.52 1.60
N SER A 150 -25.44 -23.36 2.18
CA SER A 150 -26.27 -22.98 3.31
C SER A 150 -25.34 -22.67 4.47
N PHE A 151 -25.23 -21.40 4.83
CA PHE A 151 -24.69 -21.01 6.12
C PHE A 151 -25.67 -21.51 7.20
N VAL A 152 -25.32 -22.62 7.81
CA VAL A 152 -26.01 -23.08 9.01
C VAL A 152 -25.59 -22.13 10.13
N ASN A 153 -26.51 -21.23 10.45
CA ASN A 153 -26.44 -20.40 11.64
C ASN A 153 -26.65 -21.32 12.84
N THR A 154 -25.60 -21.83 13.42
CA THR A 154 -25.66 -22.53 14.71
C THR A 154 -25.68 -21.50 15.83
N SER A 155 -26.83 -20.88 15.98
CA SER A 155 -27.19 -20.23 17.23
C SER A 155 -27.69 -21.30 18.19
N SER A 156 -27.18 -21.22 19.40
CA SER A 156 -27.66 -21.85 20.62
C SER A 156 -26.80 -22.96 21.18
N ASN A 157 -25.85 -22.54 22.01
CA ASN A 157 -25.55 -23.30 23.20
C ASN A 157 -25.89 -22.46 24.42
N THR A 158 -27.10 -22.60 24.87
CA THR A 158 -27.53 -22.27 26.22
C THR A 158 -26.77 -23.18 27.19
N LEU A 159 -25.77 -22.62 27.85
CA LEU A 159 -25.25 -23.17 29.09
C LEU A 159 -25.90 -22.42 30.23
N ASN A 160 -27.00 -22.99 30.72
CA ASN A 160 -27.52 -22.70 32.05
C ASN A 160 -26.55 -23.19 33.11
N GLY A 161 -26.22 -22.29 34.03
CA GLY A 161 -25.73 -22.64 35.35
C GLY A 161 -24.31 -22.25 35.64
N LEU A 162 -24.16 -21.04 36.16
CA LEU A 162 -23.44 -20.73 37.41
C LEU A 162 -23.58 -19.21 37.65
N SER A 163 -24.53 -18.86 38.54
CA SER A 163 -24.62 -17.54 39.13
C SER A 163 -23.45 -17.37 40.09
N GLY A 164 -22.41 -16.73 39.57
CA GLY A 164 -21.36 -16.11 40.36
C GLY A 164 -21.27 -14.68 39.90
N GLU A 165 -21.81 -13.76 40.69
CA GLU A 165 -21.56 -12.34 40.50
C GLU A 165 -20.08 -12.08 40.73
N ILE A 166 -19.31 -12.12 39.66
CA ILE A 166 -17.98 -11.50 39.63
C ILE A 166 -18.22 -10.07 39.20
N SER A 167 -18.38 -9.20 40.19
CA SER A 167 -18.28 -7.76 39.98
C SER A 167 -16.84 -7.43 39.61
N PHE A 168 -16.57 -7.45 38.32
CA PHE A 168 -15.42 -6.74 37.78
C PHE A 168 -15.71 -5.26 37.91
N THR A 169 -15.27 -4.63 38.99
CA THR A 169 -14.95 -3.22 38.97
C THR A 169 -13.77 -3.07 38.00
N SER A 170 -14.09 -3.01 36.71
CA SER A 170 -13.16 -2.47 35.75
C SER A 170 -12.98 -1.01 36.08
N SER A 171 -11.91 -0.68 36.77
CA SER A 171 -11.31 0.61 36.62
C SER A 171 -11.02 0.74 35.11
N ILE A 172 -11.87 1.52 34.45
CA ILE A 172 -11.64 1.96 33.08
C ILE A 172 -10.47 2.92 33.16
N ASP A 173 -9.26 2.36 33.16
CA ASP A 173 -8.06 3.10 32.84
C ASP A 173 -8.06 3.33 31.34
N THR A 174 -8.63 4.47 30.98
CA THR A 174 -8.22 5.44 29.97
C THR A 174 -7.18 4.98 28.98
N GLU A 175 -7.62 5.03 27.69
CA GLU A 175 -6.82 5.25 26.51
C GLU A 175 -6.10 4.03 25.90
N ASN A 176 -6.82 2.99 25.63
CA ASN A 176 -6.41 2.06 24.57
C ASN A 176 -6.81 2.61 23.18
N SER A 177 -6.48 3.87 22.91
CA SER A 177 -6.63 4.43 21.57
C SER A 177 -5.33 4.27 20.78
N VAL A 178 -5.45 3.79 19.55
CA VAL A 178 -4.34 3.70 18.61
C VAL A 178 -4.49 4.80 17.56
N GLU A 179 -3.41 5.58 17.36
CA GLU A 179 -3.35 6.52 16.25
C GLU A 179 -3.06 5.77 14.95
N THR A 180 -3.89 5.99 13.94
CA THR A 180 -3.73 5.45 12.59
C THR A 180 -3.78 6.58 11.57
N GLY A 181 -3.31 6.31 10.36
CA GLY A 181 -3.37 7.29 9.29
C GLY A 181 -3.92 6.68 8.01
N ARG A 182 -4.70 7.45 7.29
CA ARG A 182 -5.33 7.06 6.03
C ARG A 182 -5.01 8.06 4.94
N VAL A 183 -4.97 7.60 3.70
CA VAL A 183 -4.85 8.50 2.54
C VAL A 183 -6.24 8.92 2.11
N GLU A 184 -6.44 10.23 2.09
CA GLU A 184 -7.69 10.87 1.71
C GLU A 184 -7.49 11.75 0.48
N LYS A 185 -8.59 12.33 -0.02
CA LYS A 185 -8.59 13.25 -1.16
C LYS A 185 -8.33 14.67 -0.66
N GLY A 186 -7.15 15.19 -0.97
CA GLY A 186 -6.76 16.57 -0.66
C GLY A 186 -7.20 17.57 -1.71
N ASP A 187 -6.47 18.70 -1.78
CA ASP A 187 -6.69 19.77 -2.73
C ASP A 187 -6.52 19.33 -4.19
N SER A 188 -6.96 20.15 -5.12
CA SER A 188 -6.80 19.87 -6.54
C SER A 188 -5.33 19.93 -6.98
N SER A 189 -4.93 19.00 -7.86
CA SER A 189 -3.63 18.97 -8.51
C SER A 189 -3.70 19.56 -9.91
N ALA A 190 -2.60 20.13 -10.37
CA ALA A 190 -2.43 20.61 -11.74
C ALA A 190 -1.92 19.51 -12.70
N GLN A 191 -1.65 18.29 -12.23
CA GLN A 191 -1.23 17.19 -13.10
C GLN A 191 -2.35 16.82 -14.07
N SER A 192 -2.00 16.59 -15.34
CA SER A 192 -2.90 16.09 -16.38
C SER A 192 -2.36 14.80 -16.95
N PHE A 193 -3.26 13.92 -17.37
CA PHE A 193 -2.93 12.63 -18.00
C PHE A 193 -3.60 12.54 -19.36
N GLU A 194 -2.88 11.94 -20.31
CA GLU A 194 -3.42 11.60 -21.62
C GLU A 194 -3.72 10.09 -21.62
N SER A 195 -4.85 9.72 -22.21
CA SER A 195 -5.18 8.31 -22.38
C SER A 195 -4.38 7.71 -23.54
N THR A 196 -3.84 6.53 -23.32
CA THR A 196 -3.15 5.76 -24.34
C THR A 196 -3.64 4.31 -24.29
N VAL A 197 -3.49 3.59 -25.39
CA VAL A 197 -3.84 2.18 -25.50
C VAL A 197 -2.55 1.38 -25.62
N GLY A 198 -2.47 0.27 -24.88
CA GLY A 198 -1.33 -0.65 -24.96
C GLY A 198 -1.72 -2.01 -24.40
N GLU A 199 -1.01 -3.04 -24.82
CA GLU A 199 -1.16 -4.40 -24.31
C GLU A 199 -0.04 -4.69 -23.32
N TYR A 200 -0.37 -5.27 -22.17
CA TYR A 200 0.56 -5.52 -21.08
C TYR A 200 0.43 -6.97 -20.62
N GLU A 201 1.52 -7.48 -20.03
CA GLU A 201 1.54 -8.80 -19.41
C GLU A 201 0.46 -8.89 -18.31
N TYR A 202 -0.13 -10.07 -18.14
CA TYR A 202 -1.17 -10.30 -17.12
C TYR A 202 -0.59 -10.43 -15.71
N ILE A 203 0.68 -10.83 -15.60
CA ILE A 203 1.37 -11.03 -14.33
C ILE A 203 2.31 -9.87 -14.08
N SER A 204 2.22 -9.26 -12.90
CA SER A 204 3.15 -8.22 -12.50
C SER A 204 4.54 -8.83 -12.30
N PHE A 205 5.55 -8.21 -12.92
CA PHE A 205 6.94 -8.64 -12.74
C PHE A 205 7.56 -8.07 -11.46
N LYS A 206 6.95 -7.05 -10.89
CA LYS A 206 7.39 -6.42 -9.64
C LYS A 206 6.22 -5.78 -8.90
N THR A 207 6.22 -5.96 -7.58
CA THR A 207 5.33 -5.30 -6.64
C THR A 207 6.15 -4.52 -5.61
N CYS A 208 5.76 -3.28 -5.35
CA CYS A 208 6.29 -2.46 -4.27
C CYS A 208 5.17 -2.14 -3.29
N GLU A 209 5.43 -2.31 -1.99
CA GLU A 209 4.46 -2.02 -0.92
C GLU A 209 5.07 -1.12 0.12
N TRP A 210 4.29 -0.15 0.57
CA TRP A 210 4.65 0.81 1.60
C TRP A 210 3.49 1.00 2.56
N LYS A 211 3.78 1.10 3.84
CA LYS A 211 2.82 1.49 4.87
C LYS A 211 3.15 2.90 5.32
N ILE A 212 2.23 3.84 5.12
CA ILE A 212 2.36 5.18 5.68
C ILE A 212 1.77 5.16 7.09
N LEU A 213 2.55 5.64 8.04
CA LEU A 213 2.20 5.69 9.46
C LEU A 213 2.31 7.14 9.98
N PRO A 214 1.58 7.48 11.05
CA PRO A 214 1.73 8.77 11.72
C PRO A 214 3.16 9.01 12.20
N GLU A 215 3.66 10.24 12.08
CA GLU A 215 5.02 10.60 12.52
C GLU A 215 5.21 10.38 14.04
N SER A 216 4.15 10.49 14.82
CA SER A 216 4.13 10.21 16.26
C SER A 216 4.58 8.79 16.62
N THR A 217 4.30 7.82 15.72
CA THR A 217 4.66 6.40 15.92
C THR A 217 6.06 6.06 15.41
N LYS A 218 6.80 7.05 14.91
CA LYS A 218 8.14 6.84 14.36
C LYS A 218 9.13 6.36 15.42
N PRO A 219 9.84 5.24 15.17
CA PRO A 219 10.83 4.75 16.12
C PRO A 219 11.97 5.77 16.30
N VAL A 220 12.35 5.98 17.57
CA VAL A 220 13.48 6.85 17.89
C VAL A 220 14.78 6.16 17.52
N GLU A 221 15.59 6.81 16.69
CA GLU A 221 16.92 6.28 16.36
C GLU A 221 17.79 6.22 17.61
N VAL A 222 18.42 5.07 17.86
CA VAL A 222 19.30 4.86 19.03
C VAL A 222 20.38 5.94 19.13
N SER A 223 20.89 6.42 18.00
CA SER A 223 21.86 7.53 17.93
C SER A 223 21.33 8.86 18.48
N LYS A 224 19.99 9.03 18.55
CA LYS A 224 19.35 10.24 19.08
C LYS A 224 18.97 10.12 20.56
N ILE A 225 19.06 8.92 21.14
CA ILE A 225 18.79 8.70 22.56
C ILE A 225 19.94 9.35 23.34
N ARG A 226 19.56 10.27 24.23
CA ARG A 226 20.51 10.92 25.12
C ARG A 226 20.40 10.30 26.50
N ASN A 227 21.46 9.67 26.95
CA ASN A 227 21.53 9.09 28.28
C ASN A 227 21.98 10.15 29.28
N TYR A 228 21.39 10.14 30.47
CA TYR A 228 21.72 10.99 31.58
C TYR A 228 22.01 10.10 32.80
N CYS A 229 22.91 10.56 33.67
CA CYS A 229 23.17 9.89 34.94
C CYS A 229 21.91 9.97 35.82
N SER A 230 21.46 8.85 36.37
CA SER A 230 20.33 8.76 37.29
C SER A 230 20.51 9.59 38.56
N GLU A 231 21.74 9.72 39.06
CA GLU A 231 22.05 10.39 40.30
C GLU A 231 22.20 11.91 40.15
N CYS A 232 23.01 12.36 39.19
CA CYS A 232 23.34 13.78 39.08
C CYS A 232 22.76 14.50 37.87
N GLY A 233 22.04 13.78 36.98
CA GLY A 233 21.44 14.34 35.76
C GLY A 233 22.45 14.77 34.68
N THR A 234 23.75 14.51 34.88
CA THR A 234 24.76 14.87 33.88
C THR A 234 24.59 14.04 32.60
N ARG A 235 24.64 14.71 31.46
CA ARG A 235 24.52 14.03 30.15
C ARG A 235 25.72 13.12 29.90
N ILE A 236 25.45 11.85 29.59
CA ILE A 236 26.44 10.85 29.20
C ILE A 236 26.71 10.95 27.70
N LYS A 237 27.90 11.44 27.34
CA LYS A 237 28.28 11.68 25.93
C LYS A 237 28.78 10.42 25.22
N LYS A 238 29.31 9.44 25.96
CA LYS A 238 29.83 8.19 25.41
C LYS A 238 29.18 7.01 26.10
N GLN A 239 28.53 6.13 25.33
CA GLN A 239 27.93 4.90 25.86
C GLN A 239 28.92 3.89 26.43
N THR A 240 30.21 4.06 26.13
CA THR A 240 31.29 3.19 26.64
C THR A 240 31.74 3.56 28.04
N TRP A 241 31.26 4.65 28.62
CA TRP A 241 31.62 5.01 29.99
C TRP A 241 30.91 4.10 30.98
N LYS A 242 31.69 3.50 31.86
CA LYS A 242 31.20 2.67 32.95
C LYS A 242 30.84 3.46 34.21
N PHE A 243 31.30 4.71 34.30
CA PHE A 243 31.06 5.60 35.43
C PHE A 243 30.73 7.01 34.93
N CYS A 244 29.88 7.70 35.67
CA CYS A 244 29.56 9.10 35.40
C CYS A 244 30.78 9.99 35.58
N PRO A 245 31.14 10.83 34.59
CA PRO A 245 32.31 11.70 34.70
C PRO A 245 32.12 12.86 35.69
N SER A 246 30.92 13.11 36.17
CA SER A 246 30.59 14.19 37.10
C SER A 246 30.48 13.73 38.54
N CYS A 247 29.78 12.65 38.83
CA CYS A 247 29.57 12.18 40.22
C CYS A 247 30.21 10.82 40.51
N GLY A 248 30.79 10.14 39.51
CA GLY A 248 31.43 8.84 39.71
C GLY A 248 30.47 7.66 39.82
N GLU A 249 29.16 7.88 39.74
CA GLU A 249 28.15 6.81 39.80
C GLU A 249 28.33 5.81 38.66
N LYS A 250 28.08 4.52 38.93
CA LYS A 250 28.14 3.46 37.93
C LYS A 250 26.99 3.58 36.95
N LEU A 251 27.31 3.53 35.69
CA LEU A 251 26.34 3.57 34.61
C LEU A 251 26.02 2.14 34.17
N ASP A 252 24.74 1.79 34.11
CA ASP A 252 24.23 0.50 33.64
C ASP A 252 24.13 0.47 32.11
#